data_dbdedfbdec52c553158caab0372314ad
#
_entry.id   dbdedfbdec52c553158caab0372314ad
#
_cell.length_a   1.000
_cell.length_b   1.000
_cell.length_c   1.000
_cell.angle_alpha   90.00
_cell.angle_beta   90.00
_cell.angle_gamma   90.00
#
_symmetry.space_group_name_H-M   'P 1'
#
loop_
_entity.id
_entity.type
_entity.pdbx_description
1 polymer ?
#
loop_
_entity_poly.entity_id
_entity_poly.type
_entity_poly.pdbx_seq_one_letter_code
_entity_poly.pdbx_strand_id
1 'polypeptide(L)'
;MGANDGFLKYKRELEDNRDPKERVGDYNDIHHPIAPEKLNNQAARCMDCGIPFCHQGCPLGNVIPEFNDAVYRKEWGEAFDILRGTNNFPEFTGRICPAPCEASCVLGINKDPVAIELIEKNIAEKAYELGLATPKSPETRTDKKVAVIGAGPAGLAAADQLNQAGHEVTLFEKDQKVGGLLRYGIPDFKMEKWVIDRRVKLMEDEGVIFATGTEIDTTKAESILKDFDAVVLSTGAQEPRDLKIKGREAKGVHFAMEFLGEQNKVVSGERDTPNPISAKGKHVIVIGGGDTGSDCIGTSNRHGAASITQLELLPKPPKQRAHLNPWPEWPMTLKTSSSHEEGADRVWSVLTKEFTKDEQGQVTGLTLVDIEWKEENGRMQFFEIEGTERTVPCDLALLAIGYTGPKQNGLLDAFGVEAMENSLPKSKEYQSTNQKVFLAGDMRRGQSLVVWAISEGRESAVKVDEFLMGKSNLPRKDRSFFENVEDAEFCE
;
A
#
# COMPACT_ATOMS: atom_id res chain seq x y z
N MET A 1 9.90 18.62 23.11
CA MET A 1 10.87 18.96 22.03
C MET A 1 12.01 17.95 22.04
N GLY A 2 12.35 17.36 20.90
CA GLY A 2 13.59 16.62 20.74
C GLY A 2 14.78 17.45 21.22
N ALA A 3 16.02 17.00 20.98
CA ALA A 3 17.17 17.84 21.35
C ALA A 3 17.20 19.10 20.49
N ASN A 4 17.34 20.28 21.09
CA ASN A 4 17.35 21.58 20.40
C ASN A 4 18.33 21.68 19.23
N ASP A 5 19.36 20.82 19.21
CA ASP A 5 20.43 20.75 18.21
C ASP A 5 20.66 19.33 17.67
N GLY A 6 19.73 18.40 17.93
CA GLY A 6 19.85 17.00 17.51
C GLY A 6 20.04 16.85 16.01
N PHE A 7 19.34 17.62 15.20
CA PHE A 7 19.47 17.66 13.74
C PHE A 7 20.84 18.20 13.26
N LEU A 8 21.59 18.85 14.12
CA LEU A 8 22.98 19.28 13.85
C LEU A 8 23.99 18.20 14.26
N LYS A 9 23.73 17.48 15.36
CA LYS A 9 24.63 16.51 15.98
C LYS A 9 24.57 15.13 15.33
N TYR A 10 23.35 14.66 15.01
CA TYR A 10 23.12 13.28 14.56
C TYR A 10 22.85 13.25 13.07
N LYS A 11 23.46 12.27 12.38
CA LYS A 11 23.16 11.93 11.00
C LYS A 11 21.90 11.08 10.93
N ARG A 12 21.25 11.03 9.77
CA ARG A 12 20.21 10.05 9.50
C ARG A 12 20.80 8.66 9.48
N GLU A 13 20.26 7.77 10.28
CA GLU A 13 20.59 6.35 10.30
C GLU A 13 19.27 5.57 10.23
N LEU A 14 19.28 4.51 9.45
CA LEU A 14 18.16 3.56 9.31
C LEU A 14 18.59 2.21 9.86
N GLU A 15 17.70 1.24 9.82
CA GLU A 15 18.05 -0.16 10.06
C GLU A 15 19.05 -0.63 9.00
N ASP A 16 20.04 -1.39 9.42
CA ASP A 16 20.98 -2.02 8.52
C ASP A 16 20.30 -3.19 7.82
N ASN A 17 20.53 -3.34 6.51
CA ASN A 17 20.02 -4.49 5.76
C ASN A 17 20.95 -5.70 5.96
N ARG A 18 20.35 -6.89 6.00
CA ARG A 18 21.07 -8.17 5.87
C ARG A 18 21.78 -8.22 4.51
N ASP A 19 22.89 -8.94 4.44
CA ASP A 19 23.63 -9.07 3.18
C ASP A 19 22.73 -9.57 2.04
N PRO A 20 22.73 -8.95 0.85
CA PRO A 20 21.88 -9.35 -0.26
C PRO A 20 22.02 -10.82 -0.67
N LYS A 21 23.23 -11.38 -0.59
CA LYS A 21 23.50 -12.78 -0.95
C LYS A 21 22.96 -13.79 0.07
N GLU A 22 22.85 -13.36 1.33
CA GLU A 22 22.30 -14.20 2.40
C GLU A 22 20.78 -14.13 2.41
N ARG A 23 20.21 -12.91 2.36
CA ARG A 23 18.77 -12.70 2.50
C ARG A 23 17.94 -13.26 1.34
N VAL A 24 18.50 -13.43 0.15
CA VAL A 24 17.83 -14.11 -0.97
C VAL A 24 17.60 -15.61 -0.73
N GLY A 25 18.22 -16.20 0.28
CA GLY A 25 18.05 -17.60 0.66
C GLY A 25 16.78 -17.89 1.49
N ASP A 26 16.08 -16.84 1.94
CA ASP A 26 14.88 -16.96 2.79
C ASP A 26 13.86 -15.86 2.53
N TYR A 27 12.73 -15.89 3.27
CA TYR A 27 11.65 -14.89 3.20
C TYR A 27 11.51 -14.09 4.50
N ASN A 28 12.49 -14.12 5.41
CA ASN A 28 12.48 -13.36 6.65
C ASN A 28 12.70 -11.85 6.38
N ASP A 29 12.40 -11.01 7.39
CA ASP A 29 12.67 -9.58 7.34
C ASP A 29 14.12 -9.30 6.91
N ILE A 30 14.28 -8.38 5.99
CA ILE A 30 15.59 -8.01 5.43
C ILE A 30 16.40 -7.11 6.35
N HIS A 31 15.81 -6.56 7.39
CA HIS A 31 16.46 -5.60 8.29
C HIS A 31 17.01 -6.25 9.55
N HIS A 32 18.09 -5.70 10.07
CA HIS A 32 18.53 -5.88 11.43
C HIS A 32 17.88 -4.83 12.33
N PRO A 33 17.33 -5.20 13.50
CA PRO A 33 16.73 -4.22 14.41
C PRO A 33 17.68 -3.07 14.76
N ILE A 34 17.20 -1.84 14.77
CA ILE A 34 18.00 -0.68 15.15
C ILE A 34 18.32 -0.69 16.64
N ALA A 35 19.56 -0.30 16.99
CA ALA A 35 19.95 -0.15 18.40
C ALA A 35 19.13 0.98 19.07
N PRO A 36 18.67 0.80 20.32
CA PRO A 36 17.83 1.79 21.03
C PRO A 36 18.44 3.20 21.11
N GLU A 37 19.76 3.30 21.25
CA GLU A 37 20.47 4.58 21.26
C GLU A 37 20.40 5.28 19.90
N LYS A 38 20.60 4.55 18.80
CA LYS A 38 20.47 5.07 17.44
C LYS A 38 19.05 5.55 17.17
N LEU A 39 18.03 4.79 17.58
CA LEU A 39 16.63 5.17 17.44
C LEU A 39 16.34 6.48 18.20
N ASN A 40 16.79 6.61 19.43
CA ASN A 40 16.65 7.83 20.21
C ASN A 40 17.32 9.03 19.53
N ASN A 41 18.49 8.82 18.91
CA ASN A 41 19.18 9.84 18.13
C ASN A 41 18.37 10.27 16.89
N GLN A 42 17.63 9.34 16.24
CA GLN A 42 16.77 9.69 15.12
C GLN A 42 15.58 10.55 15.57
N ALA A 43 14.94 10.23 16.69
CA ALA A 43 13.88 11.05 17.27
C ALA A 43 14.38 12.45 17.68
N ALA A 44 15.61 12.54 18.25
CA ALA A 44 16.26 13.80 18.60
C ALA A 44 16.49 14.73 17.40
N ARG A 45 16.47 14.23 16.15
CA ARG A 45 16.64 15.04 14.93
C ARG A 45 15.41 15.87 14.56
N CYS A 46 14.26 15.62 15.19
CA CYS A 46 13.06 16.42 14.94
C CYS A 46 13.27 17.85 15.41
N MET A 47 13.01 18.82 14.51
CA MET A 47 13.17 20.25 14.80
C MET A 47 11.96 20.87 15.50
N ASP A 48 10.88 20.12 15.69
CA ASP A 48 9.61 20.60 16.24
C ASP A 48 9.13 21.88 15.54
N CYS A 49 8.91 21.78 14.23
CA CYS A 49 8.57 22.91 13.38
C CYS A 49 7.21 23.50 13.78
N GLY A 50 7.11 24.84 13.93
CA GLY A 50 5.85 25.50 14.19
C GLY A 50 4.79 25.33 13.09
N ILE A 51 5.20 24.95 11.86
CA ILE A 51 4.36 24.47 10.78
C ILE A 51 4.93 23.12 10.33
N PRO A 52 4.39 22.00 10.83
CA PRO A 52 4.93 20.68 10.55
C PRO A 52 4.46 20.15 9.19
N PHE A 53 5.17 20.47 8.11
CA PHE A 53 4.86 19.96 6.78
C PHE A 53 4.80 18.42 6.70
N CYS A 54 5.56 17.73 7.55
CA CYS A 54 5.48 16.27 7.68
C CYS A 54 4.09 15.78 8.10
N HIS A 55 3.41 16.52 8.98
CA HIS A 55 2.03 16.26 9.40
C HIS A 55 1.07 16.35 8.19
N GLN A 56 1.18 17.40 7.39
CA GLN A 56 0.35 17.59 6.19
C GLN A 56 0.70 16.63 5.07
N GLY A 57 1.99 16.28 4.92
CA GLY A 57 2.44 15.29 3.96
C GLY A 57 2.00 13.86 4.28
N CYS A 58 1.52 13.60 5.51
CA CYS A 58 0.95 12.31 5.88
C CYS A 58 -0.55 12.27 5.56
N PRO A 59 -1.03 11.32 4.72
CA PRO A 59 -2.46 11.17 4.45
C PRO A 59 -3.33 10.91 5.68
N LEU A 60 -2.74 10.38 6.76
CA LEU A 60 -3.42 10.18 8.05
C LEU A 60 -3.39 11.43 8.93
N GLY A 61 -2.54 12.41 8.63
CA GLY A 61 -2.34 13.57 9.49
C GLY A 61 -1.66 13.21 10.82
N ASN A 62 -0.69 12.27 10.78
CA ASN A 62 0.04 11.85 11.98
C ASN A 62 0.69 13.05 12.68
N VAL A 63 0.54 13.12 13.99
CA VAL A 63 1.07 14.20 14.85
C VAL A 63 2.55 13.90 15.15
N ILE A 64 3.39 14.15 14.14
CA ILE A 64 4.76 13.63 14.03
C ILE A 64 5.75 14.28 15.01
N PRO A 65 5.80 15.61 15.17
CA PRO A 65 6.71 16.23 16.14
C PRO A 65 6.51 15.72 17.55
N GLU A 66 5.26 15.57 17.97
CA GLU A 66 4.88 15.18 19.33
C GLU A 66 5.26 13.74 19.63
N PHE A 67 5.00 12.79 18.72
CA PHE A 67 5.44 11.42 18.98
C PHE A 67 6.97 11.27 18.89
N ASN A 68 7.67 12.06 18.08
CA ASN A 68 9.13 12.10 18.06
C ASN A 68 9.69 12.60 19.40
N ASP A 69 9.08 13.63 19.97
CA ASP A 69 9.46 14.14 21.29
C ASP A 69 9.23 13.10 22.39
N ALA A 70 8.07 12.44 22.38
CA ALA A 70 7.78 11.37 23.33
C ALA A 70 8.79 10.22 23.23
N VAL A 71 9.18 9.80 22.01
CA VAL A 71 10.24 8.78 21.79
C VAL A 71 11.58 9.28 22.32
N TYR A 72 11.96 10.53 22.07
CA TYR A 72 13.19 11.11 22.57
C TYR A 72 13.24 11.10 24.11
N ARG A 73 12.10 11.38 24.77
CA ARG A 73 11.96 11.30 26.24
C ARG A 73 11.81 9.86 26.76
N LYS A 74 11.70 8.86 25.86
CA LYS A 74 11.45 7.44 26.14
C LYS A 74 10.06 7.17 26.78
N GLU A 75 9.10 8.04 26.53
CA GLU A 75 7.71 7.94 26.99
C GLU A 75 6.89 7.15 25.96
N TRP A 76 7.16 5.83 25.89
CA TRP A 76 6.60 4.95 24.85
C TRP A 76 5.07 4.87 24.86
N GLY A 77 4.44 4.98 26.04
CA GLY A 77 2.97 5.02 26.18
C GLY A 77 2.40 6.25 25.52
N GLU A 78 2.95 7.43 25.84
CA GLU A 78 2.55 8.70 25.24
C GLU A 78 2.75 8.68 23.71
N ALA A 79 3.92 8.20 23.24
CA ALA A 79 4.22 8.10 21.82
C ALA A 79 3.21 7.21 21.09
N PHE A 80 2.83 6.08 21.67
CA PHE A 80 1.86 5.16 21.11
C PHE A 80 0.44 5.73 21.10
N ASP A 81 0.00 6.38 22.18
CA ASP A 81 -1.33 7.00 22.25
C ASP A 81 -1.47 8.15 21.23
N ILE A 82 -0.44 9.00 21.08
CA ILE A 82 -0.41 10.05 20.05
C ILE A 82 -0.55 9.43 18.66
N LEU A 83 0.28 8.43 18.34
CA LEU A 83 0.30 7.80 17.03
C LEU A 83 -1.01 7.06 16.73
N ARG A 84 -1.56 6.33 17.69
CA ARG A 84 -2.85 5.61 17.57
C ARG A 84 -4.04 6.56 17.38
N GLY A 85 -3.96 7.79 17.84
CA GLY A 85 -4.99 8.79 17.62
C GLY A 85 -5.27 9.05 16.14
N THR A 86 -4.26 8.96 15.29
CA THR A 86 -4.35 9.22 13.85
C THR A 86 -4.14 7.99 12.97
N ASN A 87 -3.42 6.97 13.43
CA ASN A 87 -3.08 5.77 12.66
C ASN A 87 -3.50 4.48 13.39
N ASN A 88 -4.40 3.70 12.77
CA ASN A 88 -4.84 2.43 13.36
C ASN A 88 -3.74 1.36 13.36
N PHE A 89 -2.83 1.39 12.37
CA PHE A 89 -1.89 0.29 12.09
C PHE A 89 -0.45 0.79 11.87
N PRO A 90 0.17 1.43 12.87
CA PRO A 90 1.53 1.94 12.73
C PRO A 90 2.57 0.83 12.50
N GLU A 91 2.29 -0.40 12.90
CA GLU A 91 3.11 -1.58 12.60
C GLU A 91 3.12 -1.94 11.11
N PHE A 92 2.06 -1.61 10.36
CA PHE A 92 2.03 -1.80 8.90
C PHE A 92 2.70 -0.65 8.19
N THR A 93 2.26 0.58 8.47
CA THR A 93 2.79 1.78 7.81
C THR A 93 4.27 2.00 8.08
N GLY A 94 4.75 1.71 9.28
CA GLY A 94 6.17 1.80 9.64
C GLY A 94 7.08 0.76 8.96
N ARG A 95 6.53 -0.16 8.15
CA ARG A 95 7.28 -1.15 7.37
C ARG A 95 7.17 -0.97 5.87
N ILE A 96 6.03 -0.46 5.39
CA ILE A 96 5.71 -0.51 3.96
C ILE A 96 5.17 0.81 3.40
N CYS A 97 5.03 1.85 4.21
CA CYS A 97 4.67 3.17 3.72
C CYS A 97 5.87 3.79 3.01
N PRO A 98 5.70 4.36 1.80
CA PRO A 98 6.82 5.07 1.17
C PRO A 98 7.20 6.38 1.87
N ALA A 99 6.60 6.69 3.01
CA ALA A 99 6.86 7.81 3.90
C ALA A 99 6.76 9.21 3.25
N PRO A 100 5.59 9.61 2.71
CA PRO A 100 5.41 10.95 2.16
C PRO A 100 5.66 12.05 3.21
N CYS A 101 5.48 11.75 4.49
CA CYS A 101 5.85 12.62 5.61
C CYS A 101 7.35 12.97 5.65
N GLU A 102 8.22 12.01 5.36
CA GLU A 102 9.67 12.25 5.25
C GLU A 102 10.01 13.12 4.04
N ALA A 103 9.32 12.89 2.92
CA ALA A 103 9.47 13.70 1.71
C ALA A 103 9.11 15.18 1.94
N SER A 104 8.17 15.44 2.86
CA SER A 104 7.69 16.77 3.23
C SER A 104 8.39 17.33 4.48
N CYS A 105 9.30 16.59 5.10
CA CYS A 105 10.03 17.06 6.28
C CYS A 105 10.85 18.31 5.97
N VAL A 106 10.69 19.38 6.74
CA VAL A 106 11.42 20.66 6.57
C VAL A 106 12.94 20.46 6.63
N LEU A 107 13.41 19.55 7.48
CA LEU A 107 14.84 19.21 7.55
C LEU A 107 15.36 18.68 6.21
N GLY A 108 14.50 18.02 5.43
CA GLY A 108 14.81 17.48 4.11
C GLY A 108 15.16 18.52 3.04
N ILE A 109 14.98 19.83 3.32
CA ILE A 109 15.38 20.91 2.41
C ILE A 109 16.91 21.04 2.36
N ASN A 110 17.58 20.92 3.49
CA ASN A 110 19.02 21.19 3.64
C ASN A 110 19.84 19.97 4.07
N LYS A 111 19.18 18.94 4.62
CA LYS A 111 19.80 17.72 5.16
C LYS A 111 18.90 16.52 4.85
N ASP A 112 19.30 15.33 5.29
CA ASP A 112 18.41 14.17 5.26
C ASP A 112 17.24 14.38 6.22
N PRO A 113 16.00 14.04 5.81
CA PRO A 113 14.81 14.17 6.67
C PRO A 113 14.92 13.32 7.94
N VAL A 114 14.05 13.57 8.90
CA VAL A 114 13.88 12.70 10.07
C VAL A 114 13.43 11.32 9.60
N ALA A 115 13.93 10.24 10.24
CA ALA A 115 13.56 8.86 9.93
C ALA A 115 12.19 8.52 10.58
N ILE A 116 11.11 9.14 10.06
CA ILE A 116 9.78 9.12 10.66
C ILE A 116 9.18 7.72 10.62
N GLU A 117 9.27 7.05 9.47
CA GLU A 117 8.75 5.69 9.26
C GLU A 117 9.41 4.70 10.24
N LEU A 118 10.72 4.77 10.39
CA LEU A 118 11.48 3.96 11.34
C LEU A 118 11.01 4.18 12.79
N ILE A 119 10.79 5.45 13.17
CA ILE A 119 10.33 5.80 14.52
C ILE A 119 8.92 5.26 14.74
N GLU A 120 8.02 5.40 13.77
CA GLU A 120 6.66 4.89 13.79
C GLU A 120 6.62 3.37 13.97
N LYS A 121 7.43 2.60 13.19
CA LYS A 121 7.61 1.16 13.34
C LYS A 121 7.99 0.82 14.79
N ASN A 122 8.98 1.50 15.34
CA ASN A 122 9.51 1.19 16.66
C ASN A 122 8.58 1.61 17.80
N ILE A 123 7.75 2.67 17.63
CA ILE A 123 6.68 2.98 18.60
C ILE A 123 5.71 1.81 18.70
N ALA A 124 5.27 1.28 17.56
CA ALA A 124 4.36 0.15 17.54
C ALA A 124 4.98 -1.10 18.17
N GLU A 125 6.22 -1.46 17.79
CA GLU A 125 6.90 -2.64 18.34
C GLU A 125 7.12 -2.54 19.86
N LYS A 126 7.54 -1.36 20.33
CA LYS A 126 7.70 -1.13 21.78
C LYS A 126 6.36 -1.18 22.52
N ALA A 127 5.27 -0.71 21.93
CA ALA A 127 3.96 -0.81 22.55
C ALA A 127 3.53 -2.28 22.75
N TYR A 128 3.78 -3.14 21.78
CA TYR A 128 3.53 -4.58 21.96
C TYR A 128 4.50 -5.24 22.96
N GLU A 129 5.79 -4.92 22.88
CA GLU A 129 6.82 -5.45 23.78
C GLU A 129 6.51 -5.10 25.25
N LEU A 130 6.05 -3.89 25.52
CA LEU A 130 5.74 -3.38 26.86
C LEU A 130 4.31 -3.70 27.31
N GLY A 131 3.49 -4.38 26.49
CA GLY A 131 2.11 -4.70 26.82
C GLY A 131 1.18 -3.47 26.85
N LEU A 132 1.52 -2.39 26.14
CA LEU A 132 0.71 -1.18 26.02
C LEU A 132 -0.38 -1.33 24.93
N ALA A 133 -0.12 -2.15 23.92
CA ALA A 133 -1.07 -2.48 22.88
C ALA A 133 -2.06 -3.54 23.39
N THR A 134 -3.05 -3.10 24.17
CA THR A 134 -4.10 -3.94 24.75
C THR A 134 -5.44 -3.74 24.05
N PRO A 135 -6.34 -4.74 24.04
CA PRO A 135 -7.69 -4.59 23.52
C PRO A 135 -8.45 -3.47 24.22
N LYS A 136 -9.09 -2.60 23.44
CA LYS A 136 -9.92 -1.50 23.93
C LYS A 136 -11.35 -1.69 23.38
N SER A 137 -12.20 -2.44 24.09
CA SER A 137 -13.60 -2.56 23.74
C SER A 137 -14.35 -1.26 24.01
N PRO A 138 -15.36 -0.91 23.21
CA PRO A 138 -16.19 0.27 23.46
C PRO A 138 -16.97 0.12 24.78
N GLU A 139 -17.13 1.22 25.51
CA GLU A 139 -17.87 1.23 26.77
C GLU A 139 -19.35 0.91 26.59
N THR A 140 -19.91 1.29 25.44
CA THR A 140 -21.33 1.11 25.11
C THR A 140 -21.48 0.59 23.69
N ARG A 141 -22.37 -0.37 23.48
CA ARG A 141 -22.79 -0.83 22.15
C ARG A 141 -24.02 -0.05 21.67
N THR A 142 -24.08 0.19 20.36
CA THR A 142 -25.14 1.01 19.72
C THR A 142 -26.30 0.18 19.18
N ASP A 143 -26.25 -1.15 19.26
CA ASP A 143 -27.17 -2.10 18.61
C ASP A 143 -27.28 -1.94 17.07
N LYS A 144 -26.35 -1.22 16.46
CA LYS A 144 -26.24 -1.08 15.01
C LYS A 144 -25.27 -2.09 14.43
N LYS A 145 -25.66 -2.72 13.32
CA LYS A 145 -24.87 -3.74 12.62
C LYS A 145 -24.28 -3.17 11.36
N VAL A 146 -22.97 -3.28 11.21
CA VAL A 146 -22.25 -2.82 10.01
C VAL A 146 -21.50 -3.97 9.35
N ALA A 147 -21.75 -4.17 8.05
CA ALA A 147 -20.96 -5.08 7.22
C ALA A 147 -19.81 -4.32 6.58
N VAL A 148 -18.58 -4.83 6.71
CA VAL A 148 -17.41 -4.36 5.97
C VAL A 148 -16.99 -5.45 4.99
N ILE A 149 -16.88 -5.14 3.70
CA ILE A 149 -16.60 -6.13 2.66
C ILE A 149 -15.21 -5.87 2.09
N GLY A 150 -14.29 -6.79 2.38
CA GLY A 150 -12.87 -6.74 2.06
C GLY A 150 -12.01 -6.35 3.27
N ALA A 151 -11.11 -7.26 3.66
CA ALA A 151 -10.25 -7.14 4.83
C ALA A 151 -8.84 -6.63 4.50
N GLY A 152 -8.70 -5.78 3.48
CA GLY A 152 -7.50 -4.99 3.25
C GLY A 152 -7.37 -3.83 4.25
N PRO A 153 -6.31 -3.00 4.16
CA PRO A 153 -6.05 -1.93 5.13
C PRO A 153 -7.20 -0.93 5.29
N ALA A 154 -7.96 -0.64 4.22
CA ALA A 154 -9.12 0.25 4.30
C ALA A 154 -10.26 -0.37 5.11
N GLY A 155 -10.60 -1.64 4.83
CA GLY A 155 -11.65 -2.35 5.55
C GLY A 155 -11.30 -2.61 7.01
N LEU A 156 -10.04 -2.94 7.29
CA LEU A 156 -9.56 -3.09 8.67
C LEU A 156 -9.68 -1.77 9.44
N ALA A 157 -9.31 -0.63 8.82
CA ALA A 157 -9.40 0.68 9.47
C ALA A 157 -10.86 1.10 9.70
N ALA A 158 -11.74 0.84 8.72
CA ALA A 158 -13.18 1.09 8.89
C ALA A 158 -13.75 0.22 10.02
N ALA A 159 -13.43 -1.07 10.05
CA ALA A 159 -13.91 -1.99 11.09
C ALA A 159 -13.43 -1.60 12.48
N ASP A 160 -12.15 -1.23 12.64
CA ASP A 160 -11.59 -0.76 13.91
C ASP A 160 -12.32 0.49 14.41
N GLN A 161 -12.46 1.51 13.57
CA GLN A 161 -13.15 2.76 13.93
C GLN A 161 -14.63 2.54 14.28
N LEU A 162 -15.35 1.78 13.47
CA LEU A 162 -16.78 1.49 13.71
C LEU A 162 -16.99 0.66 14.97
N ASN A 163 -16.11 -0.29 15.26
CA ASN A 163 -16.13 -1.03 16.51
C ASN A 163 -15.89 -0.12 17.72
N GLN A 164 -14.92 0.83 17.62
CA GLN A 164 -14.66 1.83 18.67
C GLN A 164 -15.86 2.76 18.88
N ALA A 165 -16.63 3.08 17.82
CA ALA A 165 -17.88 3.83 17.93
C ALA A 165 -19.00 3.04 18.63
N GLY A 166 -18.81 1.74 18.86
CA GLY A 166 -19.76 0.87 19.55
C GLY A 166 -20.64 0.03 18.65
N HIS A 167 -20.47 0.08 17.33
CA HIS A 167 -21.26 -0.75 16.39
C HIS A 167 -20.84 -2.22 16.44
N GLU A 168 -21.76 -3.12 16.11
CA GLU A 168 -21.48 -4.53 15.85
C GLU A 168 -20.95 -4.67 14.42
N VAL A 169 -19.66 -4.97 14.29
CA VAL A 169 -18.98 -5.00 12.99
C VAL A 169 -18.66 -6.42 12.58
N THR A 170 -19.16 -6.82 11.40
CA THR A 170 -18.75 -8.05 10.72
C THR A 170 -17.95 -7.71 9.47
N LEU A 171 -16.69 -8.15 9.43
CA LEU A 171 -15.80 -7.97 8.31
C LEU A 171 -15.71 -9.25 7.49
N PHE A 172 -16.18 -9.20 6.23
CA PHE A 172 -16.17 -10.31 5.29
C PHE A 172 -14.93 -10.31 4.42
N GLU A 173 -14.26 -11.44 4.33
CA GLU A 173 -13.08 -11.64 3.48
C GLU A 173 -13.21 -12.93 2.67
N LYS A 174 -12.98 -12.83 1.36
CA LYS A 174 -13.05 -13.98 0.45
C LYS A 174 -11.93 -14.99 0.66
N ASP A 175 -10.73 -14.50 0.99
CA ASP A 175 -9.58 -15.35 1.28
C ASP A 175 -9.67 -15.96 2.69
N GLN A 176 -8.86 -16.99 2.94
CA GLN A 176 -8.88 -17.70 4.24
C GLN A 176 -8.33 -16.88 5.40
N LYS A 177 -7.55 -15.84 5.11
CA LYS A 177 -6.96 -14.95 6.11
C LYS A 177 -7.13 -13.50 5.73
N VAL A 178 -7.16 -12.67 6.75
CA VAL A 178 -7.31 -11.22 6.67
C VAL A 178 -6.02 -10.55 6.21
N GLY A 179 -6.12 -9.39 5.54
CA GLY A 179 -4.99 -8.53 5.23
C GLY A 179 -4.97 -7.99 3.79
N GLY A 180 -5.74 -8.57 2.86
CA GLY A 180 -5.74 -8.14 1.46
C GLY A 180 -4.32 -8.12 0.88
N LEU A 181 -3.90 -7.00 0.26
CA LEU A 181 -2.55 -6.87 -0.32
C LEU A 181 -1.42 -6.89 0.73
N LEU A 182 -1.67 -6.55 1.99
CA LEU A 182 -0.68 -6.70 3.05
C LEU A 182 -0.25 -8.17 3.21
N ARG A 183 -1.19 -9.09 3.02
CA ARG A 183 -0.94 -10.54 3.16
C ARG A 183 -0.59 -11.20 1.85
N TYR A 184 -1.39 -10.93 0.81
CA TYR A 184 -1.32 -11.66 -0.46
C TYR A 184 -0.57 -10.91 -1.57
N GLY A 185 -0.21 -9.63 -1.34
CA GLY A 185 0.55 -8.83 -2.30
C GLY A 185 2.01 -8.66 -1.87
N ILE A 186 2.21 -8.13 -0.67
CA ILE A 186 3.52 -7.79 -0.14
C ILE A 186 4.22 -9.07 0.32
N PRO A 187 5.48 -9.34 -0.11
CA PRO A 187 6.25 -10.49 0.34
C PRO A 187 6.64 -10.42 1.81
N ASP A 188 6.82 -11.60 2.46
CA ASP A 188 7.20 -11.71 3.87
C ASP A 188 8.52 -11.00 4.18
N PHE A 189 9.48 -11.01 3.25
CA PHE A 189 10.76 -10.34 3.43
C PHE A 189 10.66 -8.80 3.51
N LYS A 190 9.51 -8.20 3.20
CA LYS A 190 9.19 -6.79 3.48
C LYS A 190 8.30 -6.61 4.70
N MET A 191 7.35 -7.52 4.90
CA MET A 191 6.48 -7.53 6.08
C MET A 191 6.00 -8.95 6.39
N GLU A 192 6.54 -9.54 7.44
CA GLU A 192 6.16 -10.87 7.91
C GLU A 192 4.69 -10.91 8.37
N LYS A 193 3.98 -11.97 8.04
CA LYS A 193 2.51 -12.04 8.21
C LYS A 193 2.06 -12.15 9.67
N TRP A 194 2.93 -12.55 10.60
CA TRP A 194 2.63 -12.52 12.02
C TRP A 194 2.29 -11.12 12.54
N VAL A 195 2.81 -10.06 11.88
CA VAL A 195 2.49 -8.66 12.20
C VAL A 195 1.00 -8.38 11.99
N ILE A 196 0.43 -8.95 10.91
CA ILE A 196 -1.01 -8.86 10.61
C ILE A 196 -1.80 -9.70 11.60
N ASP A 197 -1.36 -10.95 11.84
CA ASP A 197 -2.06 -11.88 12.73
C ASP A 197 -2.18 -11.31 14.16
N ARG A 198 -1.11 -10.69 14.66
CA ARG A 198 -1.08 -9.99 15.94
C ARG A 198 -2.15 -8.87 16.02
N ARG A 199 -2.26 -8.06 14.98
CA ARG A 199 -3.26 -6.98 14.91
C ARG A 199 -4.68 -7.52 14.81
N VAL A 200 -4.90 -8.52 13.96
CA VAL A 200 -6.21 -9.15 13.80
C VAL A 200 -6.70 -9.73 15.12
N LYS A 201 -5.80 -10.42 15.85
CA LYS A 201 -6.11 -10.96 17.17
C LYS A 201 -6.54 -9.87 18.16
N LEU A 202 -5.86 -8.72 18.16
CA LEU A 202 -6.23 -7.57 18.98
C LEU A 202 -7.65 -7.08 18.65
N MET A 203 -7.97 -6.93 17.36
CA MET A 203 -9.29 -6.48 16.90
C MET A 203 -10.40 -7.51 17.21
N GLU A 204 -10.10 -8.81 17.13
CA GLU A 204 -11.03 -9.87 17.58
C GLU A 204 -11.34 -9.73 19.08
N ASP A 205 -10.30 -9.52 19.90
CA ASP A 205 -10.45 -9.35 21.34
C ASP A 205 -11.21 -8.06 21.70
N GLU A 206 -11.20 -7.05 20.81
CA GLU A 206 -12.00 -5.83 20.89
C GLU A 206 -13.45 -6.03 20.45
N GLY A 207 -13.78 -7.14 19.78
CA GLY A 207 -15.13 -7.56 19.39
C GLY A 207 -15.47 -7.40 17.92
N VAL A 208 -14.48 -7.19 17.03
CA VAL A 208 -14.70 -7.26 15.57
C VAL A 208 -14.87 -8.72 15.15
N ILE A 209 -15.91 -9.00 14.37
CA ILE A 209 -16.20 -10.35 13.86
C ILE A 209 -15.57 -10.49 12.47
N PHE A 210 -14.68 -11.44 12.30
CA PHE A 210 -14.05 -11.75 11.01
C PHE A 210 -14.69 -12.99 10.37
N ALA A 211 -15.35 -12.81 9.21
CA ALA A 211 -15.94 -13.86 8.39
C ALA A 211 -15.04 -14.16 7.19
N THR A 212 -13.94 -14.88 7.41
CA THR A 212 -12.99 -15.27 6.37
C THR A 212 -13.50 -16.43 5.50
N GLY A 213 -12.90 -16.65 4.31
CA GLY A 213 -13.38 -17.65 3.36
C GLY A 213 -14.79 -17.36 2.83
N THR A 214 -15.27 -16.12 2.99
CA THR A 214 -16.63 -15.72 2.67
C THR A 214 -16.62 -14.62 1.61
N GLU A 215 -16.73 -15.01 0.35
CA GLU A 215 -16.90 -14.07 -0.75
C GLU A 215 -18.34 -13.52 -0.74
N ILE A 216 -18.47 -12.18 -0.71
CA ILE A 216 -19.73 -11.48 -0.94
C ILE A 216 -19.80 -11.16 -2.42
N ASP A 217 -20.62 -11.89 -3.11
CA ASP A 217 -20.92 -11.76 -4.53
C ASP A 217 -22.30 -11.13 -4.76
N THR A 218 -22.73 -11.08 -6.02
CA THR A 218 -24.02 -10.53 -6.41
C THR A 218 -25.21 -11.26 -5.76
N THR A 219 -25.08 -12.55 -5.43
CA THR A 219 -26.16 -13.38 -4.85
C THR A 219 -26.39 -13.10 -3.36
N LYS A 220 -25.36 -12.63 -2.66
CA LYS A 220 -25.40 -12.33 -1.23
C LYS A 220 -25.71 -10.86 -0.92
N ALA A 221 -25.59 -9.97 -1.90
CA ALA A 221 -25.74 -8.53 -1.70
C ALA A 221 -27.09 -8.15 -1.07
N GLU A 222 -28.20 -8.75 -1.53
CA GLU A 222 -29.53 -8.48 -1.00
C GLU A 222 -29.65 -8.87 0.50
N SER A 223 -29.11 -10.04 0.88
CA SER A 223 -29.14 -10.47 2.28
C SER A 223 -28.29 -9.54 3.17
N ILE A 224 -27.12 -9.13 2.70
CA ILE A 224 -26.27 -8.16 3.43
C ILE A 224 -27.00 -6.82 3.61
N LEU A 225 -27.63 -6.27 2.57
CA LEU A 225 -28.40 -5.02 2.65
C LEU A 225 -29.62 -5.12 3.59
N LYS A 226 -30.18 -6.33 3.76
CA LYS A 226 -31.31 -6.58 4.66
C LYS A 226 -30.86 -6.75 6.11
N ASP A 227 -29.77 -7.49 6.35
CA ASP A 227 -29.38 -7.94 7.69
C ASP A 227 -28.48 -6.91 8.42
N PHE A 228 -27.93 -5.92 7.70
CA PHE A 228 -27.07 -4.88 8.24
C PHE A 228 -27.67 -3.49 8.06
N ASP A 229 -27.41 -2.59 9.01
CA ASP A 229 -27.87 -1.20 8.99
C ASP A 229 -27.09 -0.34 8.00
N ALA A 230 -25.81 -0.63 7.82
CA ALA A 230 -24.90 0.00 6.84
C ALA A 230 -23.88 -1.00 6.31
N VAL A 231 -23.34 -0.70 5.13
CA VAL A 231 -22.34 -1.52 4.44
C VAL A 231 -21.16 -0.64 3.99
N VAL A 232 -19.94 -1.09 4.24
CA VAL A 232 -18.72 -0.47 3.69
C VAL A 232 -18.12 -1.42 2.65
N LEU A 233 -18.03 -0.99 1.39
CA LEU A 233 -17.31 -1.72 0.35
C LEU A 233 -15.86 -1.22 0.31
N SER A 234 -14.91 -2.14 0.51
CA SER A 234 -13.47 -1.88 0.59
C SER A 234 -12.63 -2.98 -0.08
N THR A 235 -13.14 -3.50 -1.20
CA THR A 235 -12.54 -4.65 -1.91
C THR A 235 -11.26 -4.31 -2.68
N GLY A 236 -10.83 -3.04 -2.67
CA GLY A 236 -9.63 -2.57 -3.34
C GLY A 236 -9.77 -2.41 -4.86
N ALA A 237 -8.67 -2.03 -5.51
CA ALA A 237 -8.56 -2.00 -6.97
C ALA A 237 -8.03 -3.36 -7.44
N GLN A 238 -8.88 -4.14 -8.11
CA GLN A 238 -8.56 -5.52 -8.51
C GLN A 238 -8.55 -5.71 -10.03
N GLU A 239 -8.97 -4.71 -10.81
CA GLU A 239 -8.94 -4.78 -12.27
C GLU A 239 -7.54 -4.37 -12.77
N PRO A 240 -6.69 -5.30 -13.24
CA PRO A 240 -5.34 -4.98 -13.66
C PRO A 240 -5.33 -4.26 -15.01
N ARG A 241 -4.39 -3.34 -15.18
CA ARG A 241 -4.04 -2.85 -16.52
C ARG A 241 -3.39 -3.97 -17.31
N ASP A 242 -3.74 -4.08 -18.58
CA ASP A 242 -3.21 -5.14 -19.46
C ASP A 242 -2.54 -4.56 -20.71
N LEU A 243 -1.63 -5.33 -21.30
CA LEU A 243 -0.98 -5.02 -22.55
C LEU A 243 -1.74 -5.71 -23.68
N LYS A 244 -2.45 -4.92 -24.51
CA LYS A 244 -3.19 -5.42 -25.67
C LYS A 244 -2.26 -5.57 -26.88
N ILE A 245 -1.28 -6.47 -26.77
CA ILE A 245 -0.26 -6.73 -27.80
C ILE A 245 -0.26 -8.20 -28.23
N LYS A 246 0.34 -8.47 -29.37
CA LYS A 246 0.47 -9.84 -29.92
C LYS A 246 1.26 -10.74 -28.95
N GLY A 247 0.81 -11.97 -28.78
CA GLY A 247 1.43 -12.96 -27.91
C GLY A 247 1.13 -12.79 -26.42
N ARG A 248 0.25 -11.83 -26.03
CA ARG A 248 -0.16 -11.63 -24.63
C ARG A 248 -0.71 -12.89 -23.96
N GLU A 249 -1.34 -13.74 -24.76
CA GLU A 249 -1.94 -15.01 -24.34
C GLU A 249 -0.92 -16.14 -24.14
N ALA A 250 0.37 -15.91 -24.37
CA ALA A 250 1.41 -16.94 -24.22
C ALA A 250 1.50 -17.43 -22.77
N LYS A 251 1.70 -18.73 -22.61
CA LYS A 251 2.00 -19.33 -21.31
C LYS A 251 3.29 -18.73 -20.74
N GLY A 252 3.27 -18.35 -19.45
CA GLY A 252 4.39 -17.68 -18.81
C GLY A 252 4.30 -16.15 -18.85
N VAL A 253 3.21 -15.57 -19.39
CA VAL A 253 2.89 -14.15 -19.27
C VAL A 253 1.78 -13.97 -18.24
N HIS A 254 2.10 -13.46 -17.07
CA HIS A 254 1.22 -13.36 -15.90
C HIS A 254 1.08 -11.94 -15.40
N PHE A 255 -0.04 -11.64 -14.75
CA PHE A 255 -0.10 -10.46 -13.90
C PHE A 255 0.77 -10.64 -12.64
N ALA A 256 1.40 -9.58 -12.19
CA ALA A 256 2.27 -9.60 -11.02
C ALA A 256 1.58 -10.20 -9.78
N MET A 257 0.29 -9.89 -9.57
CA MET A 257 -0.44 -10.39 -8.41
C MET A 257 -0.81 -11.87 -8.48
N GLU A 258 -0.83 -12.48 -9.66
CA GLU A 258 -0.94 -13.94 -9.76
C GLU A 258 0.31 -14.61 -9.19
N PHE A 259 1.48 -14.11 -9.56
CA PHE A 259 2.78 -14.59 -9.09
C PHE A 259 2.99 -14.34 -7.60
N LEU A 260 2.80 -13.08 -7.15
CA LEU A 260 3.01 -12.70 -5.75
C LEU A 260 2.00 -13.34 -4.80
N GLY A 261 0.72 -13.34 -5.19
CA GLY A 261 -0.36 -13.93 -4.38
C GLY A 261 -0.21 -15.43 -4.20
N GLU A 262 0.20 -16.14 -5.24
CA GLU A 262 0.49 -17.57 -5.18
C GLU A 262 1.69 -17.83 -4.27
N GLN A 263 2.79 -17.09 -4.45
CA GLN A 263 3.99 -17.27 -3.66
C GLN A 263 3.77 -16.96 -2.16
N ASN A 264 3.02 -15.91 -1.84
CA ASN A 264 2.67 -15.60 -0.45
C ASN A 264 1.85 -16.73 0.20
N LYS A 265 0.95 -17.38 -0.55
CA LYS A 265 0.20 -18.56 -0.06
C LYS A 265 1.11 -19.77 0.13
N VAL A 266 2.12 -19.95 -0.72
CA VAL A 266 3.13 -21.03 -0.55
C VAL A 266 3.98 -20.77 0.70
N VAL A 267 4.48 -19.55 0.89
CA VAL A 267 5.32 -19.20 2.06
C VAL A 267 4.54 -19.33 3.37
N SER A 268 3.25 -18.95 3.38
CA SER A 268 2.39 -19.09 4.58
C SER A 268 1.88 -20.51 4.84
N GLY A 269 2.16 -21.46 3.95
CA GLY A 269 1.65 -22.83 4.05
C GLY A 269 0.15 -22.99 3.78
N GLU A 270 -0.49 -21.99 3.17
CA GLU A 270 -1.93 -22.04 2.87
C GLU A 270 -2.24 -22.83 1.59
N ARG A 271 -1.27 -23.02 0.71
CA ARG A 271 -1.45 -23.69 -0.57
C ARG A 271 -0.26 -24.59 -0.91
N ASP A 272 -0.57 -25.88 -1.05
CA ASP A 272 0.30 -26.83 -1.71
C ASP A 272 -0.08 -26.86 -3.20
N THR A 273 0.63 -26.11 -4.02
CA THR A 273 0.39 -26.05 -5.47
C THR A 273 1.40 -26.92 -6.18
N PRO A 274 0.98 -27.98 -6.87
CA PRO A 274 1.90 -28.90 -7.54
C PRO A 274 2.81 -28.24 -8.59
N ASN A 275 2.33 -27.18 -9.24
CA ASN A 275 3.07 -26.40 -10.24
C ASN A 275 2.85 -24.90 -10.08
N PRO A 276 3.45 -24.26 -9.04
CA PRO A 276 3.33 -22.83 -8.86
C PRO A 276 4.08 -22.06 -9.96
N ILE A 277 3.67 -20.82 -10.21
CA ILE A 277 4.42 -19.92 -11.10
C ILE A 277 5.83 -19.77 -10.51
N SER A 278 6.84 -20.26 -11.22
CA SER A 278 8.22 -20.27 -10.72
C SER A 278 9.15 -19.52 -11.65
N ALA A 279 10.02 -18.69 -11.07
CA ALA A 279 11.10 -17.99 -11.77
C ALA A 279 12.42 -18.78 -11.80
N LYS A 280 12.48 -19.97 -11.17
CA LYS A 280 13.70 -20.76 -11.04
C LYS A 280 14.34 -21.08 -12.39
N GLY A 281 15.58 -20.63 -12.58
CA GLY A 281 16.38 -20.86 -13.79
C GLY A 281 15.86 -20.16 -15.04
N LYS A 282 14.92 -19.22 -14.92
CA LYS A 282 14.28 -18.51 -16.02
C LYS A 282 14.87 -17.12 -16.25
N HIS A 283 14.78 -16.63 -17.49
CA HIS A 283 14.93 -15.24 -17.86
C HIS A 283 13.60 -14.52 -17.57
N VAL A 284 13.59 -13.72 -16.49
CA VAL A 284 12.37 -13.03 -16.01
C VAL A 284 12.36 -11.60 -16.50
N ILE A 285 11.25 -11.18 -17.09
CA ILE A 285 10.99 -9.80 -17.46
C ILE A 285 9.87 -9.25 -16.57
N VAL A 286 10.15 -8.16 -15.82
CA VAL A 286 9.16 -7.43 -15.03
C VAL A 286 8.82 -6.14 -15.75
N ILE A 287 7.56 -5.98 -16.15
CA ILE A 287 7.09 -4.80 -16.87
C ILE A 287 6.38 -3.86 -15.88
N GLY A 288 7.00 -2.72 -15.60
CA GLY A 288 6.55 -1.71 -14.65
C GLY A 288 7.52 -1.50 -13.49
N GLY A 289 7.67 -0.25 -13.05
CA GLY A 289 8.71 0.21 -12.13
C GLY A 289 8.28 0.53 -10.71
N GLY A 290 7.03 0.27 -10.36
CA GLY A 290 6.50 0.53 -9.03
C GLY A 290 6.91 -0.53 -7.99
N ASP A 291 6.38 -0.40 -6.78
CA ASP A 291 6.67 -1.30 -5.66
C ASP A 291 6.29 -2.75 -5.96
N THR A 292 5.17 -2.98 -6.69
CA THR A 292 4.77 -4.32 -7.14
C THR A 292 5.83 -4.96 -8.05
N GLY A 293 6.45 -4.17 -8.95
CA GLY A 293 7.55 -4.64 -9.79
C GLY A 293 8.78 -5.00 -8.95
N SER A 294 9.10 -4.18 -7.94
CA SER A 294 10.16 -4.46 -6.98
C SER A 294 9.90 -5.77 -6.19
N ASP A 295 8.65 -6.03 -5.81
CA ASP A 295 8.27 -7.28 -5.12
C ASP A 295 8.44 -8.50 -6.01
N CYS A 296 8.10 -8.38 -7.31
CA CYS A 296 8.35 -9.42 -8.30
C CYS A 296 9.84 -9.71 -8.47
N ILE A 297 10.70 -8.67 -8.47
CA ILE A 297 12.17 -8.83 -8.54
C ILE A 297 12.68 -9.61 -7.32
N GLY A 298 12.35 -9.15 -6.10
CA GLY A 298 12.81 -9.81 -4.87
C GLY A 298 12.33 -11.26 -4.75
N THR A 299 11.10 -11.54 -5.17
CA THR A 299 10.55 -12.90 -5.21
C THR A 299 11.27 -13.76 -6.26
N SER A 300 11.53 -13.21 -7.46
CA SER A 300 12.25 -13.92 -8.53
C SER A 300 13.70 -14.24 -8.15
N ASN A 301 14.40 -13.34 -7.44
CA ASN A 301 15.72 -13.60 -6.87
C ASN A 301 15.69 -14.80 -5.91
N ARG A 302 14.72 -14.86 -5.01
CA ARG A 302 14.52 -15.96 -4.06
C ARG A 302 14.18 -17.29 -4.73
N HIS A 303 13.54 -17.24 -5.89
CA HIS A 303 13.32 -18.45 -6.71
C HIS A 303 14.58 -18.92 -7.45
N GLY A 304 15.64 -18.10 -7.51
CA GLY A 304 16.85 -18.42 -8.26
C GLY A 304 16.67 -18.24 -9.76
N ALA A 305 16.12 -17.12 -10.20
CA ALA A 305 16.04 -16.73 -11.61
C ALA A 305 17.42 -16.69 -12.27
N ALA A 306 17.54 -17.03 -13.55
CA ALA A 306 18.78 -16.95 -14.31
C ALA A 306 19.17 -15.50 -14.60
N SER A 307 18.19 -14.67 -14.89
CA SER A 307 18.32 -13.22 -15.02
C SER A 307 16.99 -12.54 -14.73
N ILE A 308 17.03 -11.29 -14.29
CA ILE A 308 15.86 -10.46 -14.07
C ILE A 308 16.08 -9.10 -14.73
N THR A 309 15.16 -8.68 -15.59
CA THR A 309 15.20 -7.36 -16.22
C THR A 309 13.87 -6.65 -15.96
N GLN A 310 13.95 -5.44 -15.39
CA GLN A 310 12.79 -4.57 -15.21
C GLN A 310 12.70 -3.57 -16.35
N LEU A 311 11.53 -3.43 -16.94
CA LEU A 311 11.25 -2.53 -18.05
C LEU A 311 10.33 -1.38 -17.62
N GLU A 312 10.71 -0.17 -18.00
CA GLU A 312 10.01 1.07 -17.69
C GLU A 312 9.70 1.84 -18.97
N LEU A 313 8.44 2.19 -19.16
CA LEU A 313 8.00 3.05 -20.25
C LEU A 313 8.51 4.49 -20.08
N LEU A 314 8.53 4.97 -18.83
CA LEU A 314 8.96 6.33 -18.50
C LEU A 314 10.49 6.49 -18.56
N PRO A 315 10.99 7.72 -18.75
CA PRO A 315 12.40 8.01 -18.69
C PRO A 315 12.98 7.69 -17.32
N LYS A 316 14.29 7.42 -17.29
CA LYS A 316 15.00 7.21 -16.03
C LYS A 316 14.87 8.46 -15.13
N PRO A 317 14.32 8.32 -13.91
CA PRO A 317 14.18 9.44 -13.00
C PRO A 317 15.56 10.05 -12.64
N PRO A 318 15.62 11.35 -12.36
CA PRO A 318 16.86 12.01 -11.93
C PRO A 318 17.27 11.52 -10.53
N LYS A 319 18.56 11.67 -10.19
CA LYS A 319 19.05 11.32 -8.84
C LYS A 319 18.62 12.31 -7.76
N GLN A 320 18.30 13.55 -8.15
CA GLN A 320 17.90 14.64 -7.25
C GLN A 320 16.61 15.27 -7.76
N ARG A 321 15.87 16.00 -6.90
CA ARG A 321 14.66 16.72 -7.28
C ARG A 321 14.92 17.63 -8.47
N ALA A 322 14.08 17.55 -9.49
CA ALA A 322 14.06 18.51 -10.59
C ALA A 322 13.42 19.83 -10.15
N HIS A 323 13.72 20.92 -10.86
CA HIS A 323 13.14 22.24 -10.59
C HIS A 323 11.60 22.24 -10.70
N LEU A 324 11.04 21.41 -11.58
CA LEU A 324 9.60 21.24 -11.78
C LEU A 324 8.92 20.33 -10.75
N ASN A 325 9.69 19.80 -9.80
CA ASN A 325 9.18 18.98 -8.70
C ASN A 325 9.75 19.48 -7.36
N PRO A 326 9.34 20.70 -6.93
CA PRO A 326 9.89 21.34 -5.74
C PRO A 326 9.45 20.63 -4.45
N TRP A 327 10.18 20.87 -3.37
CA TRP A 327 9.69 20.58 -2.03
C TRP A 327 8.44 21.45 -1.74
N PRO A 328 7.39 20.98 -1.05
CA PRO A 328 7.30 19.72 -0.29
C PRO A 328 6.70 18.54 -1.07
N GLU A 329 6.51 18.64 -2.36
CA GLU A 329 5.92 17.59 -3.18
C GLU A 329 6.68 16.25 -3.07
N TRP A 330 6.02 15.15 -3.42
CA TRP A 330 6.65 13.84 -3.51
C TRP A 330 7.83 13.84 -4.49
N PRO A 331 9.05 13.40 -4.09
CA PRO A 331 10.21 13.46 -4.97
C PRO A 331 10.14 12.44 -6.11
N MET A 332 10.06 12.93 -7.34
CA MET A 332 10.16 12.11 -8.55
C MET A 332 11.63 11.82 -8.87
N THR A 333 12.28 11.05 -8.00
CA THR A 333 13.71 10.71 -8.10
C THR A 333 13.90 9.21 -8.25
N LEU A 334 15.06 8.82 -8.78
CA LEU A 334 15.41 7.41 -8.90
C LEU A 334 15.49 6.75 -7.52
N LYS A 335 14.63 5.79 -7.28
CA LYS A 335 14.66 4.95 -6.09
C LYS A 335 15.23 3.58 -6.41
N THR A 336 16.03 3.05 -5.51
CA THR A 336 16.53 1.68 -5.55
C THR A 336 16.04 0.97 -4.31
N SER A 337 15.23 -0.08 -4.48
CA SER A 337 14.74 -0.89 -3.37
C SER A 337 15.75 -1.98 -3.01
N SER A 338 15.56 -2.59 -1.83
CA SER A 338 16.31 -3.76 -1.41
C SER A 338 16.28 -4.91 -2.42
N SER A 339 15.15 -5.09 -3.12
CA SER A 339 15.02 -6.11 -4.16
C SER A 339 15.92 -5.85 -5.38
N HIS A 340 16.13 -4.58 -5.76
CA HIS A 340 17.06 -4.23 -6.81
C HIS A 340 18.53 -4.46 -6.41
N GLU A 341 18.87 -4.27 -5.13
CA GLU A 341 20.21 -4.57 -4.59
C GLU A 341 20.52 -6.07 -4.63
N GLU A 342 19.50 -6.92 -4.57
CA GLU A 342 19.59 -8.37 -4.66
C GLU A 342 19.94 -8.85 -6.08
N GLY A 343 19.72 -8.02 -7.10
CA GLY A 343 20.10 -8.26 -8.48
C GLY A 343 18.93 -8.11 -9.45
N ALA A 344 19.03 -7.11 -10.32
CA ALA A 344 18.18 -6.93 -11.50
C ALA A 344 18.76 -5.86 -12.40
N ASP A 345 18.65 -6.05 -13.70
CA ASP A 345 18.87 -5.00 -14.68
C ASP A 345 17.62 -4.14 -14.81
N ARG A 346 17.83 -2.81 -15.02
CA ARG A 346 16.72 -1.86 -15.20
C ARG A 346 16.90 -1.11 -16.50
N VAL A 347 15.85 -1.11 -17.32
CA VAL A 347 15.83 -0.45 -18.63
C VAL A 347 14.65 0.52 -18.69
N TRP A 348 14.93 1.76 -19.07
CA TRP A 348 13.94 2.85 -19.15
C TRP A 348 13.73 3.30 -20.58
N SER A 349 12.61 4.00 -20.83
CA SER A 349 12.24 4.51 -22.15
C SER A 349 12.17 3.41 -23.19
N VAL A 350 11.51 2.29 -22.84
CA VAL A 350 11.30 1.15 -23.75
C VAL A 350 9.81 0.77 -23.81
N LEU A 351 9.38 0.49 -25.02
CA LEU A 351 8.02 -0.01 -25.29
C LEU A 351 8.06 -1.51 -25.63
N THR A 352 7.17 -2.26 -25.03
CA THR A 352 6.93 -3.67 -25.36
C THR A 352 6.02 -3.79 -26.57
N LYS A 353 6.47 -4.45 -27.63
CA LYS A 353 5.73 -4.60 -28.91
C LYS A 353 4.96 -5.91 -29.00
N GLU A 354 5.60 -7.02 -28.68
CA GLU A 354 4.99 -8.35 -28.75
C GLU A 354 5.74 -9.36 -27.87
N PHE A 355 5.05 -10.42 -27.48
CA PHE A 355 5.65 -11.63 -26.92
C PHE A 355 5.82 -12.66 -28.01
N THR A 356 7.01 -13.25 -28.12
CA THR A 356 7.27 -14.40 -28.97
C THR A 356 7.01 -15.69 -28.21
N LYS A 357 6.54 -16.73 -28.90
CA LYS A 357 6.23 -18.03 -28.30
C LYS A 357 6.64 -19.18 -29.20
N ASP A 358 6.91 -20.32 -28.57
CA ASP A 358 7.17 -21.57 -29.27
C ASP A 358 5.89 -22.25 -29.78
N GLU A 359 6.05 -23.44 -30.40
CA GLU A 359 4.94 -24.25 -30.93
C GLU A 359 4.00 -24.78 -29.82
N GLN A 360 4.48 -24.85 -28.55
CA GLN A 360 3.73 -25.27 -27.38
C GLN A 360 2.98 -24.09 -26.72
N GLY A 361 3.16 -22.87 -27.27
CA GLY A 361 2.57 -21.62 -26.78
C GLY A 361 3.26 -21.05 -25.55
N GLN A 362 4.47 -21.50 -25.20
CA GLN A 362 5.28 -20.97 -24.12
C GLN A 362 6.01 -19.72 -24.58
N VAL A 363 6.04 -18.66 -23.75
CA VAL A 363 6.81 -17.44 -24.04
C VAL A 363 8.30 -17.77 -24.14
N THR A 364 8.95 -17.24 -25.15
CA THR A 364 10.39 -17.43 -25.40
C THR A 364 11.15 -16.15 -25.53
N GLY A 365 10.45 -15.05 -25.73
CA GLY A 365 11.09 -13.74 -25.89
C GLY A 365 10.09 -12.60 -25.86
N LEU A 366 10.64 -11.40 -25.83
CA LEU A 366 9.93 -10.15 -25.83
C LEU A 366 10.57 -9.17 -26.78
N THR A 367 9.80 -8.63 -27.72
CA THR A 367 10.28 -7.60 -28.65
C THR A 367 10.08 -6.21 -28.04
N LEU A 368 11.17 -5.45 -27.97
CA LEU A 368 11.26 -4.11 -27.41
C LEU A 368 11.66 -3.12 -28.50
N VAL A 369 11.23 -1.88 -28.35
CA VAL A 369 11.72 -0.73 -29.10
C VAL A 369 12.03 0.40 -28.13
N ASP A 370 13.11 1.15 -28.37
CA ASP A 370 13.43 2.34 -27.59
C ASP A 370 12.49 3.47 -27.98
N ILE A 371 12.13 4.32 -27.00
CA ILE A 371 11.22 5.45 -27.21
C ILE A 371 11.84 6.75 -26.70
N GLU A 372 11.43 7.85 -27.31
CA GLU A 372 11.69 9.18 -26.80
C GLU A 372 10.39 9.88 -26.43
N TRP A 373 10.43 10.67 -25.36
CA TRP A 373 9.30 11.46 -24.89
C TRP A 373 9.45 12.91 -25.39
N LYS A 374 8.43 13.44 -26.03
CA LYS A 374 8.35 14.82 -26.53
C LYS A 374 7.05 15.46 -26.10
N GLU A 375 7.08 16.76 -25.87
CA GLU A 375 5.88 17.54 -25.65
C GLU A 375 5.28 17.93 -26.99
N GLU A 376 4.05 17.48 -27.26
CA GLU A 376 3.26 17.89 -28.42
C GLU A 376 1.88 18.38 -27.95
N ASN A 377 1.49 19.58 -28.39
CA ASN A 377 0.21 20.22 -28.04
C ASN A 377 -0.04 20.31 -26.51
N GLY A 378 1.02 20.57 -25.72
CA GLY A 378 0.93 20.69 -24.27
C GLY A 378 0.79 19.34 -23.53
N ARG A 379 1.00 18.21 -24.22
CA ARG A 379 0.95 16.87 -23.62
C ARG A 379 2.24 16.10 -23.94
N MET A 380 2.76 15.38 -22.97
CA MET A 380 3.87 14.45 -23.18
C MET A 380 3.39 13.23 -23.95
N GLN A 381 4.05 12.94 -25.09
CA GLN A 381 3.80 11.76 -25.91
C GLN A 381 5.13 11.04 -26.18
N PHE A 382 5.09 9.73 -26.40
CA PHE A 382 6.27 8.98 -26.75
C PHE A 382 6.27 8.58 -28.23
N PHE A 383 7.43 8.50 -28.80
CA PHE A 383 7.68 8.13 -30.19
C PHE A 383 8.70 7.01 -30.23
N GLU A 384 8.46 6.01 -31.09
CA GLU A 384 9.41 4.90 -31.30
C GLU A 384 10.66 5.43 -32.05
N ILE A 385 11.82 4.95 -31.65
CA ILE A 385 13.08 5.24 -32.31
C ILE A 385 13.36 4.17 -33.36
N GLU A 386 13.32 4.53 -34.64
CA GLU A 386 13.55 3.59 -35.74
C GLU A 386 14.89 2.87 -35.62
N GLY A 387 14.90 1.57 -35.95
CA GLY A 387 16.11 0.74 -35.96
C GLY A 387 16.58 0.27 -34.58
N THR A 388 15.85 0.55 -33.51
CA THR A 388 16.18 0.09 -32.15
C THR A 388 15.42 -1.15 -31.73
N GLU A 389 14.56 -1.70 -32.59
CA GLU A 389 13.79 -2.89 -32.29
C GLU A 389 14.70 -4.09 -32.05
N ARG A 390 14.47 -4.79 -30.95
CA ARG A 390 15.24 -5.98 -30.53
C ARG A 390 14.41 -6.97 -29.76
N THR A 391 14.74 -8.24 -29.91
CA THR A 391 14.13 -9.30 -29.12
C THR A 391 15.06 -9.74 -28.00
N VAL A 392 14.56 -9.81 -26.77
CA VAL A 392 15.28 -10.29 -25.59
C VAL A 392 14.71 -11.62 -25.13
N PRO A 393 15.52 -12.54 -24.57
CA PRO A 393 15.03 -13.79 -23.98
C PRO A 393 14.03 -13.52 -22.85
N CYS A 394 12.93 -14.30 -22.81
CA CYS A 394 11.93 -14.21 -21.78
C CYS A 394 11.24 -15.56 -21.59
N ASP A 395 11.41 -16.19 -20.43
CA ASP A 395 10.75 -17.43 -20.06
C ASP A 395 9.57 -17.21 -19.10
N LEU A 396 9.54 -16.01 -18.47
CA LEU A 396 8.50 -15.55 -17.56
C LEU A 396 8.39 -14.03 -17.64
N ALA A 397 7.21 -13.53 -18.00
CA ALA A 397 6.89 -12.11 -17.99
C ALA A 397 5.87 -11.79 -16.89
N LEU A 398 6.15 -10.77 -16.08
CA LEU A 398 5.31 -10.33 -14.98
C LEU A 398 4.84 -8.89 -15.22
N LEU A 399 3.53 -8.70 -15.41
CA LEU A 399 2.92 -7.41 -15.67
C LEU A 399 2.62 -6.69 -14.35
N ALA A 400 3.40 -5.68 -14.02
CA ALA A 400 3.31 -4.86 -12.81
C ALA A 400 2.96 -3.40 -13.15
N ILE A 401 2.00 -3.20 -14.07
CA ILE A 401 1.65 -1.89 -14.66
C ILE A 401 0.44 -1.22 -14.00
N GLY A 402 0.05 -1.69 -12.80
CA GLY A 402 -1.00 -1.09 -11.97
C GLY A 402 -2.40 -1.56 -12.30
N TYR A 403 -3.36 -0.88 -11.67
CA TYR A 403 -4.79 -1.24 -11.68
C TYR A 403 -5.64 -0.05 -12.13
N THR A 404 -6.85 -0.35 -12.63
CA THR A 404 -7.80 0.68 -13.08
C THR A 404 -8.87 0.98 -12.03
N GLY A 405 -9.23 0.02 -11.19
CA GLY A 405 -10.30 0.18 -10.19
C GLY A 405 -10.81 -1.14 -9.64
N PRO A 406 -11.99 -1.16 -9.04
CA PRO A 406 -12.62 -2.38 -8.56
C PRO A 406 -12.94 -3.34 -9.70
N LYS A 407 -13.01 -4.62 -9.38
CA LYS A 407 -13.37 -5.66 -10.34
C LYS A 407 -14.77 -5.45 -10.90
N GLN A 408 -14.90 -5.51 -12.23
CA GLN A 408 -16.15 -5.32 -12.96
C GLN A 408 -16.95 -6.64 -13.02
N ASN A 409 -17.44 -7.11 -11.87
CA ASN A 409 -18.13 -8.39 -11.72
C ASN A 409 -19.60 -8.25 -11.31
N GLY A 410 -20.19 -7.04 -11.42
CA GLY A 410 -21.58 -6.75 -11.04
C GLY A 410 -21.79 -6.51 -9.54
N LEU A 411 -20.74 -6.52 -8.72
CA LEU A 411 -20.87 -6.27 -7.28
C LEU A 411 -21.44 -4.88 -6.98
N LEU A 412 -20.95 -3.85 -7.68
CA LEU A 412 -21.45 -2.48 -7.51
C LEU A 412 -22.95 -2.39 -7.81
N ASP A 413 -23.38 -2.97 -8.95
CA ASP A 413 -24.78 -2.99 -9.35
C ASP A 413 -25.66 -3.70 -8.34
N ALA A 414 -25.19 -4.85 -7.82
CA ALA A 414 -25.92 -5.63 -6.80
C ALA A 414 -26.11 -4.87 -5.48
N PHE A 415 -25.19 -3.96 -5.15
CA PHE A 415 -25.34 -3.05 -4.01
C PHE A 415 -26.04 -1.73 -4.37
N GLY A 416 -26.50 -1.55 -5.61
CA GLY A 416 -27.15 -0.32 -6.07
C GLY A 416 -26.22 0.89 -6.17
N VAL A 417 -24.94 0.64 -6.46
CA VAL A 417 -23.91 1.66 -6.59
C VAL A 417 -23.64 1.92 -8.07
N GLU A 418 -23.88 3.15 -8.52
CA GLU A 418 -23.55 3.57 -9.89
C GLU A 418 -22.04 3.74 -10.08
N ALA A 419 -21.55 3.38 -11.25
CA ALA A 419 -20.18 3.64 -11.67
C ALA A 419 -20.08 4.92 -12.52
N MET A 420 -18.89 5.56 -12.46
CA MET A 420 -18.50 6.63 -13.36
C MET A 420 -17.96 6.06 -14.69
N GLU A 421 -17.71 6.91 -15.69
CA GLU A 421 -17.15 6.50 -16.98
C GLU A 421 -15.78 5.80 -16.87
N ASN A 422 -14.99 6.16 -15.87
CA ASN A 422 -13.70 5.53 -15.56
C ASN A 422 -13.82 4.22 -14.75
N SER A 423 -15.04 3.69 -14.61
CA SER A 423 -15.36 2.45 -13.86
C SER A 423 -15.15 2.53 -12.34
N LEU A 424 -14.84 3.70 -11.79
CA LEU A 424 -14.87 3.90 -10.34
C LEU A 424 -16.31 4.15 -9.84
N PRO A 425 -16.66 3.76 -8.61
CA PRO A 425 -17.99 3.99 -8.07
C PRO A 425 -18.23 5.46 -7.76
N LYS A 426 -19.45 5.94 -8.07
CA LYS A 426 -19.89 7.27 -7.66
C LYS A 426 -20.06 7.35 -6.16
N SER A 427 -19.47 8.39 -5.55
CA SER A 427 -19.64 8.68 -4.13
C SER A 427 -19.55 10.17 -3.85
N LYS A 428 -20.23 10.58 -2.78
CA LYS A 428 -20.07 11.90 -2.19
C LYS A 428 -19.71 11.70 -0.72
N GLU A 429 -18.58 12.24 -0.28
CA GLU A 429 -18.10 12.08 1.10
C GLU A 429 -18.17 10.61 1.58
N TYR A 430 -17.65 9.67 0.78
CA TYR A 430 -17.64 8.22 1.02
C TYR A 430 -19.01 7.50 0.90
N GLN A 431 -20.15 8.18 0.92
CA GLN A 431 -21.46 7.57 0.70
C GLN A 431 -21.71 7.39 -0.80
N SER A 432 -22.16 6.21 -1.20
CA SER A 432 -22.46 5.88 -2.60
C SER A 432 -23.86 6.41 -3.02
N THR A 433 -24.27 6.08 -4.23
CA THR A 433 -25.64 6.32 -4.71
C THR A 433 -26.71 5.54 -3.92
N ASN A 434 -26.37 4.44 -3.26
CA ASN A 434 -27.22 3.77 -2.28
C ASN A 434 -26.89 4.30 -0.87
N GLN A 435 -27.86 4.90 -0.21
CA GLN A 435 -27.71 5.55 1.09
C GLN A 435 -27.15 4.65 2.22
N LYS A 436 -27.35 3.32 2.14
CA LYS A 436 -26.81 2.36 3.10
C LYS A 436 -25.38 1.94 2.81
N VAL A 437 -24.84 2.28 1.63
CA VAL A 437 -23.55 1.76 1.13
C VAL A 437 -22.51 2.86 1.07
N PHE A 438 -21.41 2.61 1.74
CA PHE A 438 -20.22 3.48 1.82
C PHE A 438 -19.05 2.81 1.15
N LEU A 439 -18.07 3.60 0.72
CA LEU A 439 -16.93 3.17 -0.06
C LEU A 439 -15.63 3.62 0.61
N ALA A 440 -14.60 2.78 0.58
CA ALA A 440 -13.32 3.14 1.16
C ALA A 440 -12.11 2.54 0.40
N GLY A 441 -11.00 3.24 0.42
CA GLY A 441 -9.73 2.81 -0.12
C GLY A 441 -9.69 2.79 -1.66
N ASP A 442 -8.84 1.93 -2.19
CA ASP A 442 -8.60 1.85 -3.63
C ASP A 442 -9.84 1.48 -4.45
N MET A 443 -10.85 0.88 -3.82
CA MET A 443 -12.13 0.65 -4.47
C MET A 443 -12.81 1.96 -4.87
N ARG A 444 -12.72 3.00 -4.04
CA ARG A 444 -13.34 4.31 -4.27
C ARG A 444 -12.45 5.21 -5.15
N ARG A 445 -11.17 5.30 -4.83
CA ARG A 445 -10.27 6.30 -5.42
C ARG A 445 -9.33 5.77 -6.51
N GLY A 446 -9.35 4.45 -6.75
CA GLY A 446 -8.33 3.79 -7.56
C GLY A 446 -7.08 3.46 -6.76
N GLN A 447 -6.09 2.86 -7.41
CA GLN A 447 -4.84 2.44 -6.80
C GLN A 447 -4.14 3.58 -6.04
N SER A 448 -3.79 3.34 -4.77
CA SER A 448 -3.19 4.34 -3.91
C SER A 448 -2.21 3.73 -2.89
N LEU A 449 -1.63 4.56 -2.01
CA LEU A 449 -0.74 4.11 -0.94
C LEU A 449 -1.53 3.48 0.21
N VAL A 450 -0.89 2.56 0.95
CA VAL A 450 -1.48 1.94 2.16
C VAL A 450 -2.02 2.98 3.14
N VAL A 451 -1.29 4.06 3.34
CA VAL A 451 -1.67 5.15 4.24
C VAL A 451 -2.94 5.90 3.76
N TRP A 452 -3.17 5.99 2.45
CA TRP A 452 -4.44 6.49 1.90
C TRP A 452 -5.58 5.50 2.14
N ALA A 453 -5.34 4.21 1.96
CA ALA A 453 -6.36 3.20 2.21
C ALA A 453 -6.83 3.22 3.68
N ILE A 454 -5.91 3.34 4.64
CA ILE A 454 -6.24 3.48 6.06
C ILE A 454 -7.01 4.77 6.32
N SER A 455 -6.56 5.91 5.76
CA SER A 455 -7.22 7.21 5.90
C SER A 455 -8.68 7.15 5.39
N GLU A 456 -8.91 6.57 4.22
CA GLU A 456 -10.24 6.41 3.66
C GLU A 456 -11.14 5.49 4.49
N GLY A 457 -10.58 4.42 5.06
CA GLY A 457 -11.31 3.56 5.98
C GLY A 457 -11.80 4.32 7.22
N ARG A 458 -10.92 5.15 7.80
CA ARG A 458 -11.26 6.02 8.95
C ARG A 458 -12.35 7.02 8.62
N GLU A 459 -12.18 7.77 7.54
CA GLU A 459 -13.15 8.81 7.14
C GLU A 459 -14.50 8.21 6.71
N SER A 460 -14.48 7.06 6.03
CA SER A 460 -15.70 6.31 5.71
C SER A 460 -16.45 5.87 6.97
N ALA A 461 -15.73 5.40 8.00
CA ALA A 461 -16.31 5.02 9.28
C ALA A 461 -17.03 6.20 9.97
N VAL A 462 -16.43 7.41 9.92
CA VAL A 462 -17.10 8.62 10.43
C VAL A 462 -18.42 8.85 9.73
N LYS A 463 -18.48 8.71 8.40
CA LYS A 463 -19.70 8.92 7.62
C LYS A 463 -20.76 7.85 7.88
N VAL A 464 -20.35 6.61 8.11
CA VAL A 464 -21.24 5.53 8.55
C VAL A 464 -21.84 5.84 9.93
N ASP A 465 -21.00 6.24 10.88
CA ASP A 465 -21.44 6.58 12.23
C ASP A 465 -22.39 7.80 12.23
N GLU A 466 -22.08 8.86 11.45
CA GLU A 466 -22.97 10.00 11.23
C GLU A 466 -24.33 9.56 10.65
N PHE A 467 -24.33 8.64 9.69
CA PHE A 467 -25.57 8.10 9.09
C PHE A 467 -26.42 7.30 10.09
N LEU A 468 -25.78 6.49 10.92
CA LEU A 468 -26.48 5.61 11.87
C LEU A 468 -26.93 6.33 13.14
N MET A 469 -26.15 7.32 13.62
CA MET A 469 -26.32 7.97 14.93
C MET A 469 -26.69 9.45 14.83
N GLY A 470 -26.68 10.04 13.63
CA GLY A 470 -26.92 11.48 13.41
C GLY A 470 -25.70 12.37 13.70
N LYS A 471 -24.70 11.86 14.37
CA LYS A 471 -23.40 12.52 14.64
C LYS A 471 -22.32 11.47 14.88
N SER A 472 -21.07 11.85 14.73
CA SER A 472 -19.93 10.99 15.06
C SER A 472 -18.98 11.70 16.04
N ASN A 473 -18.44 10.91 16.98
CA ASN A 473 -17.35 11.34 17.87
C ASN A 473 -16.02 10.70 17.46
N LEU A 474 -15.97 9.96 16.35
CA LEU A 474 -14.74 9.38 15.83
C LEU A 474 -13.75 10.47 15.42
N PRO A 475 -12.45 10.26 15.64
CA PRO A 475 -11.43 11.22 15.25
C PRO A 475 -11.41 11.34 13.72
N ARG A 476 -11.44 12.55 13.24
CA ARG A 476 -11.30 12.91 11.83
C ARG A 476 -9.91 13.47 11.57
N LYS A 477 -9.46 13.34 10.32
CA LYS A 477 -8.31 14.11 9.87
C LYS A 477 -8.67 15.59 9.95
N ASP A 478 -7.80 16.39 10.58
CA ASP A 478 -7.94 17.85 10.55
C ASP A 478 -7.82 18.30 9.08
N ARG A 479 -8.92 18.83 8.53
CA ARG A 479 -8.92 19.43 7.20
C ARG A 479 -8.09 20.69 7.27
N SER A 480 -6.81 20.57 6.95
CA SER A 480 -5.92 21.72 6.88
C SER A 480 -6.33 22.64 5.72
N PHE A 481 -5.87 23.89 5.79
CA PHE A 481 -6.16 24.97 4.84
C PHE A 481 -5.98 24.61 3.35
N PHE A 482 -5.28 23.51 3.05
CA PHE A 482 -4.97 23.04 1.69
C PHE A 482 -5.96 22.00 1.14
N GLU A 483 -6.84 21.44 1.95
CA GLU A 483 -7.81 20.41 1.50
C GLU A 483 -9.07 20.98 0.82
N ASN A 484 -9.29 22.28 0.85
CA ASN A 484 -10.44 22.91 0.20
C ASN A 484 -10.35 22.93 -1.35
N VAL A 485 -9.26 22.42 -1.93
CA VAL A 485 -9.03 22.44 -3.37
C VAL A 485 -9.41 21.12 -4.05
N GLU A 486 -9.40 19.99 -3.34
CA GLU A 486 -9.60 18.67 -3.96
C GLU A 486 -11.06 18.18 -4.02
N ASP A 487 -11.96 18.70 -3.19
CA ASP A 487 -13.38 18.27 -3.23
C ASP A 487 -14.24 19.05 -4.24
N ALA A 488 -13.73 20.07 -4.90
CA ALA A 488 -14.53 20.96 -5.70
C ALA A 488 -14.49 20.74 -7.23
N GLU A 489 -13.49 20.09 -7.79
CA GLU A 489 -13.24 20.17 -9.25
C GLU A 489 -12.94 18.86 -9.99
N PHE A 490 -13.14 17.69 -9.40
CA PHE A 490 -13.03 16.41 -10.14
C PHE A 490 -14.39 15.79 -10.50
N CYS A 491 -15.44 16.59 -10.59
CA CYS A 491 -16.77 16.19 -11.03
C CYS A 491 -17.16 16.78 -12.39
N GLU A 492 -16.23 17.00 -13.33
CA GLU A 492 -16.55 17.22 -14.74
C GLU A 492 -15.73 16.32 -15.67
#